data_15853899aa36cc04b88bd72cf401a230
#
_entry.id   15853899aa36cc04b88bd72cf401a230
#
_cell.length_a   1.000
_cell.length_b   1.000
_cell.length_c   1.000
_cell.angle_alpha   90.00
_cell.angle_beta   90.00
_cell.angle_gamma   90.00
#
_symmetry.space_group_name_H-M   'P 1'
#
loop_
_entity.id
_entity.type
_entity.pdbx_description
1 polymer ?
#
loop_
_entity_poly.entity_id
_entity_poly.type
_entity_poly.pdbx_seq_one_letter_code
_entity_poly.pdbx_strand_id
1 'polypeptide(L)'
;MTNNYYNIKRLIFSFLAVALVAIPTSVFAAMPDPIKKDMLETGKKVYFKRCVWCHGVEGGGDGPSADRLFTRPRNFIQGTFKIRVTDSGELPMDINLINTVKNGLQGSAMPAWGEFLSENEILSVVQFVKSLVQDREWDDEDEEVNNVITGISADNGKGPLGDAPWAATKGPHHL
;
A
#
# COMPACT_ATOMS: atom_id res chain seq x y z
N MET A 1 -66.64 8.94 17.76
CA MET A 1 -65.68 9.82 17.01
C MET A 1 -64.24 9.63 17.48
N THR A 2 -63.85 8.59 18.18
CA THR A 2 -62.53 8.42 18.80
C THR A 2 -61.57 7.52 17.98
N ASN A 3 -62.05 6.75 17.01
CA ASN A 3 -61.23 5.74 16.31
C ASN A 3 -60.31 6.33 15.19
N ASN A 4 -60.64 7.54 14.71
CA ASN A 4 -59.85 8.11 13.58
C ASN A 4 -58.54 8.77 14.05
N TYR A 5 -58.52 9.26 15.30
CA TYR A 5 -57.35 9.93 15.87
C TYR A 5 -56.17 8.96 16.15
N TYR A 6 -56.48 7.75 16.60
CA TYR A 6 -55.48 6.70 16.87
C TYR A 6 -54.86 6.16 15.58
N ASN A 7 -55.62 6.05 14.50
CA ASN A 7 -55.11 5.59 13.22
C ASN A 7 -54.18 6.60 12.55
N ILE A 8 -54.49 7.90 12.70
CA ILE A 8 -53.61 8.95 12.18
C ILE A 8 -52.30 9.05 12.94
N LYS A 9 -52.32 8.90 14.27
CA LYS A 9 -51.07 8.86 15.04
C LYS A 9 -50.22 7.65 14.74
N ARG A 10 -50.80 6.47 14.52
CA ARG A 10 -50.07 5.26 14.11
C ARG A 10 -49.43 5.43 12.71
N LEU A 11 -50.13 6.03 11.77
CA LEU A 11 -49.60 6.33 10.43
C LEU A 11 -48.45 7.32 10.50
N ILE A 12 -48.57 8.42 11.27
CA ILE A 12 -47.50 9.42 11.40
C ILE A 12 -46.27 8.81 12.08
N PHE A 13 -46.43 7.97 13.12
CA PHE A 13 -45.30 7.30 13.76
C PHE A 13 -44.66 6.25 12.87
N SER A 14 -45.41 5.53 12.01
CA SER A 14 -44.85 4.61 11.03
C SER A 14 -44.03 5.33 9.94
N PHE A 15 -44.49 6.49 9.48
CA PHE A 15 -43.73 7.26 8.48
C PHE A 15 -42.50 7.94 9.07
N LEU A 16 -42.53 8.36 10.36
CA LEU A 16 -41.35 8.93 11.01
C LEU A 16 -40.27 7.87 11.30
N ALA A 17 -40.67 6.62 11.59
CA ALA A 17 -39.73 5.53 11.85
C ALA A 17 -39.01 5.04 10.58
N VAL A 18 -39.65 5.15 9.40
CA VAL A 18 -39.05 4.73 8.11
C VAL A 18 -38.14 5.80 7.55
N ALA A 19 -38.36 7.09 7.86
CA ALA A 19 -37.50 8.18 7.38
C ALA A 19 -36.11 8.22 8.06
N LEU A 20 -35.92 7.51 9.19
CA LEU A 20 -34.65 7.55 9.93
C LEU A 20 -33.63 6.46 9.50
N VAL A 21 -33.94 5.59 8.54
CA VAL A 21 -33.10 4.43 8.17
C VAL A 21 -32.47 4.56 6.77
N ALA A 22 -32.75 5.61 6.03
CA ALA A 22 -32.16 5.82 4.71
C ALA A 22 -31.00 6.85 4.76
N ILE A 23 -30.01 6.63 5.62
CA ILE A 23 -28.69 7.22 5.39
C ILE A 23 -28.05 6.35 4.30
N PRO A 24 -27.80 6.86 3.10
CA PRO A 24 -27.14 6.06 2.07
C PRO A 24 -25.77 5.66 2.59
N THR A 25 -25.55 4.36 2.72
CA THR A 25 -24.28 3.74 3.14
C THR A 25 -23.10 4.14 2.23
N SER A 26 -23.38 4.71 1.08
CA SER A 26 -22.39 5.22 0.12
C SER A 26 -21.62 6.48 0.57
N VAL A 27 -22.05 7.19 1.63
CA VAL A 27 -21.29 8.34 2.14
C VAL A 27 -20.12 7.91 3.04
N PHE A 28 -20.14 6.69 3.58
CA PHE A 28 -19.06 6.18 4.43
C PHE A 28 -17.82 5.71 3.63
N ALA A 29 -17.98 5.38 2.35
CA ALA A 29 -16.90 4.85 1.50
C ALA A 29 -15.93 5.92 0.96
N ALA A 30 -16.19 7.21 1.18
CA ALA A 30 -15.41 8.31 0.60
C ALA A 30 -14.54 9.08 1.62
N MET A 31 -14.45 8.64 2.88
CA MET A 31 -13.52 9.27 3.82
C MET A 31 -12.14 8.65 3.61
N PRO A 32 -11.13 9.45 3.26
CA PRO A 32 -9.77 8.92 3.17
C PRO A 32 -9.37 8.38 4.54
N ASP A 33 -8.91 7.14 4.57
CA ASP A 33 -8.37 6.51 5.77
C ASP A 33 -7.21 7.37 6.30
N PRO A 34 -7.29 7.92 7.51
CA PRO A 34 -6.23 8.76 8.08
C PRO A 34 -4.91 8.03 8.16
N ILE A 35 -4.91 6.71 8.36
CA ILE A 35 -3.71 5.87 8.40
C ILE A 35 -3.07 5.82 7.01
N LYS A 36 -3.85 5.59 5.96
CA LYS A 36 -3.36 5.56 4.58
C LYS A 36 -2.76 6.91 4.18
N LYS A 37 -3.35 8.01 4.59
CA LYS A 37 -2.82 9.35 4.33
C LYS A 37 -1.48 9.58 5.01
N ASP A 38 -1.34 9.22 6.29
CA ASP A 38 -0.09 9.37 7.04
C ASP A 38 1.03 8.49 6.46
N MET A 39 0.71 7.25 6.05
CA MET A 39 1.64 6.37 5.36
C MET A 39 2.12 6.96 4.04
N LEU A 40 1.23 7.52 3.22
CA LEU A 40 1.60 8.15 1.96
C LEU A 40 2.52 9.37 2.17
N GLU A 41 2.24 10.21 3.15
CA GLU A 41 3.09 11.36 3.48
C GLU A 41 4.47 10.93 4.00
N THR A 42 4.52 9.90 4.83
CA THR A 42 5.79 9.32 5.32
C THR A 42 6.55 8.68 4.16
N GLY A 43 5.89 7.89 3.33
CA GLY A 43 6.48 7.26 2.15
C GLY A 43 7.02 8.27 1.16
N LYS A 44 6.30 9.36 0.93
CA LYS A 44 6.75 10.48 0.11
C LYS A 44 8.04 11.09 0.65
N LYS A 45 8.14 11.35 1.96
CA LYS A 45 9.37 11.88 2.59
C LYS A 45 10.55 10.94 2.40
N VAL A 46 10.35 9.63 2.60
CA VAL A 46 11.38 8.61 2.37
C VAL A 46 11.81 8.58 0.91
N TYR A 47 10.85 8.57 -0.01
CA TYR A 47 11.10 8.54 -1.44
C TYR A 47 11.98 9.70 -1.90
N PHE A 48 11.61 10.93 -1.56
CA PHE A 48 12.36 12.12 -1.93
C PHE A 48 13.74 12.21 -1.26
N LYS A 49 13.92 11.56 -0.11
CA LYS A 49 15.21 11.50 0.58
C LYS A 49 16.16 10.44 0.02
N ARG A 50 15.62 9.30 -0.47
CA ARG A 50 16.42 8.09 -0.75
C ARG A 50 16.31 7.57 -2.18
N CYS A 51 15.15 7.71 -2.82
CA CYS A 51 14.81 7.01 -4.05
C CYS A 51 14.83 7.89 -5.30
N VAL A 52 14.50 9.17 -5.15
CA VAL A 52 14.31 10.13 -6.24
C VAL A 52 15.51 10.26 -7.17
N TRP A 53 16.72 10.15 -6.64
CA TRP A 53 17.96 10.30 -7.44
C TRP A 53 18.10 9.27 -8.55
N CYS A 54 17.54 8.09 -8.36
CA CYS A 54 17.55 7.02 -9.34
C CYS A 54 16.19 6.92 -10.05
N HIS A 55 15.08 6.98 -9.30
CA HIS A 55 13.76 6.70 -9.83
C HIS A 55 13.03 7.92 -10.40
N GLY A 56 13.55 9.14 -10.20
CA GLY A 56 12.94 10.38 -10.70
C GLY A 56 11.84 10.93 -9.80
N VAL A 57 11.45 12.17 -10.03
CA VAL A 57 10.46 12.89 -9.21
C VAL A 57 9.08 12.25 -9.31
N GLU A 58 8.71 11.80 -10.50
CA GLU A 58 7.42 11.16 -10.81
C GLU A 58 7.50 9.64 -10.85
N GLY A 59 8.67 9.07 -10.58
CA GLY A 59 8.86 7.62 -10.62
C GLY A 59 9.12 7.04 -12.02
N GLY A 60 9.50 7.89 -12.98
CA GLY A 60 9.75 7.49 -14.39
C GLY A 60 11.00 6.65 -14.61
N GLY A 61 11.83 6.43 -13.58
CA GLY A 61 13.13 5.76 -13.73
C GLY A 61 14.18 6.64 -14.39
N ASP A 62 13.97 7.94 -14.37
CA ASP A 62 14.70 9.01 -15.07
C ASP A 62 15.40 9.99 -14.12
N GLY A 63 15.65 9.55 -12.90
CA GLY A 63 16.37 10.36 -11.91
C GLY A 63 17.76 10.79 -12.39
N PRO A 64 18.38 11.81 -11.77
CA PRO A 64 19.67 12.36 -12.20
C PRO A 64 20.81 11.35 -12.32
N SER A 65 20.72 10.21 -11.62
CA SER A 65 21.70 9.13 -11.69
C SER A 65 21.37 8.05 -12.71
N ALA A 66 20.15 8.01 -13.25
CA ALA A 66 19.62 6.90 -14.03
C ALA A 66 20.46 6.55 -15.26
N ASP A 67 20.94 7.55 -15.98
CA ASP A 67 21.74 7.35 -17.22
C ASP A 67 23.13 6.75 -16.97
N ARG A 68 23.60 6.79 -15.71
CA ARG A 68 24.89 6.23 -15.30
C ARG A 68 24.79 4.84 -14.71
N LEU A 69 23.56 4.34 -14.54
CA LEU A 69 23.29 3.05 -13.90
C LEU A 69 23.07 1.95 -14.95
N PHE A 70 23.78 0.88 -14.80
CA PHE A 70 23.53 -0.38 -15.47
C PHE A 70 22.90 -1.34 -14.42
N THR A 71 21.75 -1.77 -14.53
CA THR A 71 20.56 -1.58 -15.28
C THR A 71 19.81 -0.29 -14.90
N ARG A 72 19.03 0.28 -15.82
CA ARG A 72 18.24 1.48 -15.50
C ARG A 72 17.23 1.22 -14.37
N PRO A 73 16.98 2.22 -13.52
CA PRO A 73 15.96 2.16 -12.48
C PRO A 73 14.58 1.86 -13.07
N ARG A 74 13.75 1.20 -12.29
CA ARG A 74 12.38 0.87 -12.71
C ARG A 74 11.56 2.15 -12.89
N ASN A 75 10.85 2.21 -14.02
CA ASN A 75 9.76 3.15 -14.23
C ASN A 75 8.51 2.62 -13.49
N PHE A 76 8.07 3.34 -12.47
CA PHE A 76 6.90 2.97 -11.66
C PHE A 76 5.59 3.35 -12.35
N ILE A 77 5.56 4.43 -13.14
CA ILE A 77 4.38 4.94 -13.83
C ILE A 77 3.70 3.84 -14.65
N GLN A 78 4.51 3.03 -15.36
CA GLN A 78 4.03 1.94 -16.21
C GLN A 78 3.51 0.73 -15.45
N GLY A 79 3.74 0.60 -14.15
CA GLY A 79 3.32 -0.56 -13.38
C GLY A 79 3.95 -1.90 -13.83
N THR A 80 5.05 -1.88 -14.57
CA THR A 80 5.71 -3.08 -15.10
C THR A 80 6.85 -3.51 -14.19
N PHE A 81 6.56 -4.33 -13.19
CA PHE A 81 7.55 -4.85 -12.26
C PHE A 81 8.06 -6.23 -12.69
N LYS A 82 9.37 -6.46 -12.60
CA LYS A 82 9.98 -7.75 -12.98
C LYS A 82 10.11 -8.72 -11.81
N ILE A 83 10.31 -8.20 -10.60
CA ILE A 83 10.53 -9.01 -9.39
C ILE A 83 9.18 -9.15 -8.69
N ARG A 84 8.51 -10.26 -8.94
CA ARG A 84 7.19 -10.59 -8.40
C ARG A 84 6.94 -12.09 -8.44
N VAL A 85 5.99 -12.54 -7.65
CA VAL A 85 5.48 -13.93 -7.64
C VAL A 85 4.17 -14.08 -8.41
N THR A 86 3.54 -12.97 -8.79
CA THR A 86 2.33 -12.92 -9.62
C THR A 86 2.62 -13.30 -11.08
N ASP A 87 1.60 -13.64 -11.82
CA ASP A 87 1.70 -14.04 -13.23
C ASP A 87 2.32 -12.95 -14.12
N SER A 88 2.80 -13.37 -15.29
CA SER A 88 3.43 -12.44 -16.23
C SER A 88 2.39 -11.43 -16.72
N GLY A 89 2.72 -10.16 -16.53
CA GLY A 89 1.81 -9.06 -16.86
C GLY A 89 1.05 -8.50 -15.66
N GLU A 90 0.96 -9.20 -14.53
CA GLU A 90 0.28 -8.72 -13.34
C GLU A 90 1.15 -7.77 -12.51
N LEU A 91 0.51 -6.98 -11.63
CA LEU A 91 1.19 -6.17 -10.64
C LEU A 91 1.80 -7.07 -9.55
N PRO A 92 2.88 -6.64 -8.88
CA PRO A 92 3.46 -7.39 -7.78
C PRO A 92 2.59 -7.29 -6.53
N MET A 93 2.64 -8.30 -5.69
CA MET A 93 2.14 -8.20 -4.32
C MET A 93 3.01 -7.22 -3.51
N ASP A 94 2.43 -6.61 -2.47
CA ASP A 94 3.15 -5.69 -1.57
C ASP A 94 4.44 -6.31 -1.02
N ILE A 95 4.39 -7.59 -0.65
CA ILE A 95 5.55 -8.32 -0.14
C ILE A 95 6.73 -8.37 -1.14
N ASN A 96 6.47 -8.38 -2.44
CA ASN A 96 7.52 -8.36 -3.45
C ASN A 96 8.23 -7.00 -3.48
N LEU A 97 7.47 -5.92 -3.36
CA LEU A 97 8.00 -4.56 -3.29
C LEU A 97 8.77 -4.33 -1.99
N ILE A 98 8.20 -4.76 -0.86
CA ILE A 98 8.83 -4.69 0.47
C ILE A 98 10.18 -5.41 0.45
N ASN A 99 10.22 -6.64 -0.05
CA ASN A 99 11.46 -7.41 -0.15
C ASN A 99 12.48 -6.76 -1.07
N THR A 100 12.04 -6.18 -2.18
CA THR A 100 12.92 -5.44 -3.09
C THR A 100 13.53 -4.21 -2.43
N VAL A 101 12.76 -3.44 -1.68
CA VAL A 101 13.28 -2.28 -0.94
C VAL A 101 14.19 -2.74 0.20
N LYS A 102 13.77 -3.73 0.98
CA LYS A 102 14.50 -4.22 2.16
C LYS A 102 15.85 -4.82 1.79
N ASN A 103 15.88 -5.69 0.78
CA ASN A 103 17.05 -6.50 0.43
C ASN A 103 17.85 -5.95 -0.75
N GLY A 104 17.33 -4.93 -1.45
CA GLY A 104 17.89 -4.45 -2.71
C GLY A 104 17.78 -5.48 -3.84
N LEU A 105 18.44 -5.22 -4.96
CA LEU A 105 18.50 -6.14 -6.09
C LEU A 105 19.94 -6.46 -6.42
N GLN A 106 20.35 -7.68 -6.11
CA GLN A 106 21.69 -8.18 -6.36
C GLN A 106 22.04 -8.07 -7.88
N GLY A 107 23.21 -7.58 -8.18
CA GLY A 107 23.65 -7.36 -9.57
C GLY A 107 23.10 -6.09 -10.22
N SER A 108 22.43 -5.24 -9.46
CA SER A 108 21.96 -3.92 -9.89
C SER A 108 22.45 -2.83 -8.95
N ALA A 109 22.18 -1.56 -9.30
CA ALA A 109 22.49 -0.42 -8.45
C ALA A 109 21.44 -0.16 -7.35
N MET A 110 20.38 -0.97 -7.25
CA MET A 110 19.36 -0.84 -6.20
C MET A 110 19.91 -1.38 -4.87
N PRO A 111 20.21 -0.50 -3.89
CA PRO A 111 20.78 -0.96 -2.62
C PRO A 111 19.72 -1.55 -1.69
N ALA A 112 20.19 -2.32 -0.70
CA ALA A 112 19.35 -2.76 0.40
C ALA A 112 19.10 -1.62 1.39
N TRP A 113 17.85 -1.39 1.74
CA TRP A 113 17.45 -0.34 2.66
C TRP A 113 17.04 -0.85 4.04
N GLY A 114 16.99 -2.18 4.25
CA GLY A 114 16.50 -2.80 5.47
C GLY A 114 17.28 -2.45 6.74
N GLU A 115 18.55 -2.04 6.60
CA GLU A 115 19.38 -1.60 7.74
C GLU A 115 19.25 -0.08 8.02
N PHE A 116 18.71 0.68 7.07
CA PHE A 116 18.68 2.15 7.11
C PHE A 116 17.27 2.72 7.30
N LEU A 117 16.25 1.95 7.00
CA LEU A 117 14.84 2.31 7.12
C LEU A 117 14.16 1.35 8.10
N SER A 118 13.29 1.91 8.95
CA SER A 118 12.39 1.12 9.79
C SER A 118 11.37 0.37 8.92
N GLU A 119 10.80 -0.70 9.45
CA GLU A 119 9.73 -1.46 8.77
C GLU A 119 8.59 -0.52 8.34
N ASN A 120 8.21 0.42 9.19
CA ASN A 120 7.14 1.38 8.89
C ASN A 120 7.51 2.34 7.74
N GLU A 121 8.77 2.78 7.65
CA GLU A 121 9.25 3.58 6.52
C GLU A 121 9.28 2.77 5.23
N ILE A 122 9.64 1.49 5.29
CA ILE A 122 9.63 0.58 4.14
C ILE A 122 8.20 0.38 3.64
N LEU A 123 7.25 0.08 4.54
CA LEU A 123 5.84 -0.05 4.19
C LEU A 123 5.30 1.24 3.58
N SER A 124 5.60 2.37 4.21
CA SER A 124 5.15 3.68 3.75
C SER A 124 5.69 4.04 2.37
N VAL A 125 6.97 3.79 2.10
CA VAL A 125 7.54 4.09 0.77
C VAL A 125 7.02 3.14 -0.30
N VAL A 126 6.70 1.90 0.02
CA VAL A 126 6.05 0.97 -0.89
C VAL A 126 4.65 1.48 -1.26
N GLN A 127 3.85 1.93 -0.30
CA GLN A 127 2.54 2.53 -0.58
C GLN A 127 2.66 3.79 -1.44
N PHE A 128 3.67 4.63 -1.21
CA PHE A 128 3.93 5.77 -2.06
C PHE A 128 4.32 5.35 -3.48
N VAL A 129 5.17 4.33 -3.65
CA VAL A 129 5.54 3.79 -4.97
C VAL A 129 4.33 3.22 -5.71
N LYS A 130 3.41 2.53 -5.00
CA LYS A 130 2.13 2.06 -5.57
C LYS A 130 1.30 3.23 -6.10
N SER A 131 1.27 4.35 -5.40
CA SER A 131 0.52 5.54 -5.82
C SER A 131 1.10 6.25 -7.05
N LEU A 132 2.33 5.95 -7.46
CA LEU A 132 2.94 6.48 -8.69
C LEU A 132 2.53 5.72 -9.95
N VAL A 133 1.96 4.54 -9.82
CA VAL A 133 1.47 3.74 -10.96
C VAL A 133 0.23 4.42 -11.54
N GLN A 134 0.24 4.68 -12.85
CA GLN A 134 -0.83 5.38 -13.57
C GLN A 134 -1.49 4.52 -14.64
N ASP A 135 -0.72 3.63 -15.26
CA ASP A 135 -1.19 2.85 -16.41
C ASP A 135 -1.94 1.57 -15.98
N ARG A 136 -2.04 1.29 -14.70
CA ARG A 136 -2.64 0.06 -14.15
C ARG A 136 -3.27 0.32 -12.79
N GLU A 137 -4.31 -0.44 -12.46
CA GLU A 137 -4.97 -0.42 -11.16
C GLU A 137 -4.50 -1.61 -10.31
N TRP A 138 -4.34 -1.39 -9.01
CA TRP A 138 -4.04 -2.43 -8.04
C TRP A 138 -5.32 -3.17 -7.68
N ASP A 139 -5.24 -4.50 -7.62
CA ASP A 139 -6.39 -5.32 -7.20
C ASP A 139 -6.68 -5.10 -5.71
N ASP A 140 -7.98 -5.08 -5.34
CA ASP A 140 -8.43 -4.86 -3.96
C ASP A 140 -7.97 -5.96 -2.98
N GLU A 141 -7.50 -7.11 -3.49
CA GLU A 141 -6.92 -8.20 -2.68
C GLU A 141 -5.66 -7.77 -1.92
N ASP A 142 -4.97 -6.73 -2.40
CA ASP A 142 -3.82 -6.13 -1.70
C ASP A 142 -4.22 -5.44 -0.39
N GLU A 143 -5.48 -5.07 -0.21
CA GLU A 143 -5.98 -4.44 1.01
C GLU A 143 -5.98 -5.41 2.20
N GLU A 144 -6.23 -6.69 1.99
CA GLU A 144 -6.17 -7.72 3.03
C GLU A 144 -4.72 -7.95 3.50
N VAL A 145 -3.76 -7.95 2.58
CA VAL A 145 -2.32 -8.04 2.91
C VAL A 145 -1.86 -6.80 3.67
N ASN A 146 -2.34 -5.61 3.31
CA ASN A 146 -2.04 -4.37 4.03
C ASN A 146 -2.58 -4.40 5.47
N ASN A 147 -3.76 -4.96 5.71
CA ASN A 147 -4.32 -5.13 7.04
C ASN A 147 -3.50 -6.12 7.90
N VAL A 148 -3.00 -7.19 7.29
CA VAL A 148 -2.08 -8.13 7.95
C VAL A 148 -0.75 -7.45 8.29
N ILE A 149 -0.20 -6.63 7.38
CA ILE A 149 1.08 -5.94 7.58
C ILE A 149 0.97 -4.83 8.64
N THR A 150 -0.12 -4.06 8.64
CA THR A 150 -0.37 -3.04 9.67
C THR A 150 -0.64 -3.63 11.04
N GLY A 151 -1.26 -4.82 11.11
CA GLY A 151 -1.42 -5.60 12.34
C GLY A 151 -0.09 -6.09 12.93
N ILE A 152 0.91 -6.34 12.09
CA ILE A 152 2.26 -6.76 12.51
C ILE A 152 3.01 -5.64 13.23
N SER A 153 2.78 -4.39 12.86
CA SER A 153 3.42 -3.23 13.50
C SER A 153 3.07 -3.08 14.98
N ALA A 154 1.98 -3.68 15.45
CA ALA A 154 1.54 -3.63 16.86
C ALA A 154 2.22 -4.67 17.75
N ASP A 155 2.84 -5.72 17.19
CA ASP A 155 3.37 -6.87 17.96
C ASP A 155 4.91 -7.03 17.83
N ASN A 156 5.67 -5.97 18.09
CA ASN A 156 7.12 -6.00 18.33
C ASN A 156 7.93 -6.95 17.41
N GLY A 157 7.60 -7.03 16.14
CA GLY A 157 8.39 -7.77 15.14
C GLY A 157 8.13 -9.28 15.09
N LYS A 158 7.12 -9.81 15.77
CA LYS A 158 6.66 -11.18 15.65
C LYS A 158 5.37 -11.27 14.85
N GLY A 159 5.40 -10.81 13.60
CA GLY A 159 4.28 -10.97 12.70
C GLY A 159 4.41 -12.23 11.83
N PRO A 160 3.37 -12.62 11.09
CA PRO A 160 3.37 -13.80 10.21
C PRO A 160 4.49 -13.80 9.15
N LEU A 161 5.16 -12.67 8.94
CA LEU A 161 6.34 -12.57 8.06
C LEU A 161 7.59 -13.23 8.68
N GLY A 162 7.67 -13.42 10.01
CA GLY A 162 8.78 -14.10 10.67
C GLY A 162 8.87 -15.59 10.36
N ASP A 163 7.76 -16.22 10.04
CA ASP A 163 7.63 -17.65 9.77
C ASP A 163 7.45 -17.98 8.27
N ALA A 164 7.49 -16.98 7.40
CA ALA A 164 7.39 -17.22 5.97
C ALA A 164 8.64 -17.98 5.46
N PRO A 165 8.47 -18.98 4.55
CA PRO A 165 9.57 -19.83 4.08
C PRO A 165 10.78 -19.08 3.52
N TRP A 166 10.60 -17.85 3.07
CA TRP A 166 11.67 -16.98 2.56
C TRP A 166 12.39 -16.18 3.66
N ALA A 167 11.82 -16.01 4.86
CA ALA A 167 12.49 -15.37 6.00
C ALA A 167 13.63 -16.23 6.55
N ALA A 168 13.60 -17.53 6.29
CA ALA A 168 14.61 -18.49 6.73
C ALA A 168 15.87 -18.53 5.84
N THR A 169 15.88 -17.89 4.68
CA THR A 169 17.06 -17.83 3.81
C THR A 169 18.00 -16.68 4.17
N LYS A 170 18.48 -16.66 5.40
CA LYS A 170 19.80 -16.07 5.68
C LYS A 170 20.84 -17.03 5.12
N GLY A 171 21.06 -16.96 3.80
CA GLY A 171 22.24 -17.58 3.21
C GLY A 171 23.48 -16.93 3.81
N PRO A 172 24.59 -17.69 3.99
CA PRO A 172 25.82 -17.12 4.49
C PRO A 172 26.28 -16.03 3.52
N HIS A 173 26.52 -14.83 4.07
CA HIS A 173 27.25 -13.78 3.37
C HIS A 173 28.66 -14.29 3.14
N HIS A 174 28.92 -14.86 1.97
CA HIS A 174 30.28 -15.04 1.50
C HIS A 174 30.69 -13.77 0.76
N LEU A 175 31.69 -13.14 1.34
CA LEU A 175 32.52 -12.06 0.81
C LEU A 175 33.00 -12.36 -0.61
#